data_00cbe2ac489f631a5eb07effc7ccc794
#
_entry.id   00cbe2ac489f631a5eb07effc7ccc794
#
_cell.length_a   1.000
_cell.length_b   1.000
_cell.length_c   1.000
_cell.angle_alpha   90.00
_cell.angle_beta   90.00
_cell.angle_gamma   90.00
#
_symmetry.space_group_name_H-M   'P 1'
#
loop_
_entity.id
_entity.type
_entity.pdbx_description
1 polymer ?
#
loop_
_entity_poly.entity_id
_entity_poly.type
_entity_poly.pdbx_seq_one_letter_code
_entity_poly.pdbx_strand_id
1 'polypeptide(L)'
;MMDHVLVVDDEQDLIASYERLLRRQGYRVIARGSRHDGLAVIEREPLALVISDLRLPDGDGLDVIRAARRAPTPIPAIVVTGFGAAASRQAALAAGAFAYLAKPFAAADFTAAVQQAVGRSVSS
;
A
#
# COMPACT_ATOMS: atom_id res chain seq x y z
N MET A 1 -13.11 12.24 -7.96
CA MET A 1 -13.16 11.03 -7.12
C MET A 1 -11.83 10.31 -7.20
N MET A 2 -11.27 9.97 -6.06
CA MET A 2 -9.99 9.26 -6.02
C MET A 2 -10.22 7.77 -6.24
N ASP A 3 -9.70 7.26 -7.35
CA ASP A 3 -9.83 5.83 -7.67
C ASP A 3 -8.48 5.19 -7.98
N HIS A 4 -7.38 5.91 -7.77
CA HIS A 4 -6.04 5.40 -8.00
C HIS A 4 -5.45 4.81 -6.73
N VAL A 5 -4.83 3.64 -6.87
CA VAL A 5 -4.09 2.97 -5.80
C VAL A 5 -2.64 2.87 -6.22
N LEU A 6 -1.74 3.33 -5.36
CA LEU A 6 -0.30 3.18 -5.57
C LEU A 6 0.14 1.84 -4.99
N VAL A 7 0.86 1.06 -5.78
CA VAL A 7 1.49 -0.19 -5.33
C VAL A 7 2.99 -0.05 -5.49
N VAL A 8 3.73 -0.19 -4.40
CA VAL A 8 5.19 -0.12 -4.41
C VAL A 8 5.75 -1.49 -4.03
N ASP A 9 6.31 -2.18 -4.99
CA ASP A 9 6.85 -3.53 -4.84
C ASP A 9 7.76 -3.81 -6.03
N ASP A 10 8.90 -4.45 -5.82
CA ASP A 10 9.83 -4.75 -6.90
C ASP A 10 9.59 -6.12 -7.56
N GLU A 11 8.62 -6.88 -7.07
CA GLU A 11 8.27 -8.19 -7.63
C GLU A 11 7.18 -8.05 -8.69
N GLN A 12 7.55 -8.19 -9.96
CA GLN A 12 6.63 -7.97 -11.07
C GLN A 12 5.42 -8.92 -11.07
N ASP A 13 5.63 -10.17 -10.68
CA ASP A 13 4.53 -11.14 -10.62
C ASP A 13 3.49 -10.75 -9.58
N LEU A 14 3.94 -10.21 -8.45
CA LEU A 14 3.05 -9.72 -7.41
C LEU A 14 2.29 -8.48 -7.85
N ILE A 15 2.96 -7.57 -8.54
CA ILE A 15 2.30 -6.37 -9.08
C ILE A 15 1.15 -6.78 -9.98
N ALA A 16 1.35 -7.76 -10.85
CA ALA A 16 0.28 -8.24 -11.72
C ALA A 16 -0.92 -8.77 -10.92
N SER A 17 -0.66 -9.48 -9.83
CA SER A 17 -1.71 -9.98 -8.95
C SER A 17 -2.47 -8.84 -8.25
N TYR A 18 -1.75 -7.86 -7.73
CA TYR A 18 -2.36 -6.67 -7.13
C TYR A 18 -3.25 -5.95 -8.13
N GLU A 19 -2.74 -5.73 -9.33
CA GLU A 19 -3.50 -5.03 -10.37
C GLU A 19 -4.80 -5.74 -10.69
N ARG A 20 -4.75 -7.06 -10.84
CA ARG A 20 -5.95 -7.84 -11.14
C ARG A 20 -6.99 -7.70 -10.03
N LEU A 21 -6.58 -7.85 -8.78
CA LEU A 21 -7.49 -7.79 -7.65
C LEU A 21 -8.06 -6.39 -7.45
N LEU A 22 -7.24 -5.36 -7.61
CA LEU A 22 -7.68 -3.97 -7.45
C LEU A 22 -8.61 -3.53 -8.58
N ARG A 23 -8.34 -3.94 -9.80
CA ARG A 23 -9.21 -3.62 -10.93
C ARG A 23 -10.59 -4.24 -10.77
N ARG A 24 -10.68 -5.43 -10.20
CA ARG A 24 -11.97 -6.05 -9.90
C ARG A 24 -12.79 -5.23 -8.92
N GLN A 25 -12.13 -4.47 -8.07
CA GLN A 25 -12.78 -3.59 -7.10
C GLN A 25 -13.06 -2.19 -7.67
N GLY A 26 -12.70 -1.94 -8.91
CA GLY A 26 -12.97 -0.66 -9.57
C GLY A 26 -11.83 0.36 -9.49
N TYR A 27 -10.65 -0.04 -9.03
CA TYR A 27 -9.51 0.86 -8.89
C TYR A 27 -8.58 0.84 -10.10
N ARG A 28 -7.93 1.96 -10.34
CA ARG A 28 -6.80 2.07 -11.25
C ARG A 28 -5.53 1.95 -10.44
N VAL A 29 -4.51 1.34 -11.03
CA VAL A 29 -3.27 1.04 -10.32
C VAL A 29 -2.11 1.81 -10.92
N ILE A 30 -1.34 2.45 -10.04
CA ILE A 30 -0.05 3.03 -10.38
C ILE A 30 0.98 2.16 -9.67
N ALA A 31 1.79 1.43 -10.44
CA ALA A 31 2.78 0.52 -9.88
C ALA A 31 4.18 1.10 -10.00
N ARG A 32 4.95 1.03 -8.91
CA ARG A 32 6.35 1.47 -8.90
C ARG A 32 7.20 0.42 -8.19
N GLY A 33 8.44 0.29 -8.64
CA GLY A 33 9.34 -0.73 -8.12
C GLY A 33 10.34 -0.24 -7.10
N SER A 34 10.32 1.02 -6.72
CA SER A 34 11.29 1.60 -5.80
C SER A 34 10.64 2.57 -4.83
N ARG A 35 11.31 2.79 -3.70
CA ARG A 35 10.92 3.77 -2.70
C ARG A 35 10.88 5.17 -3.31
N HIS A 36 11.93 5.54 -4.01
CA HIS A 36 12.04 6.86 -4.63
C HIS A 36 10.86 7.16 -5.55
N ASP A 37 10.53 6.24 -6.44
CA ASP A 37 9.45 6.44 -7.39
C ASP A 37 8.08 6.43 -6.72
N GLY A 38 7.91 5.59 -5.69
CA GLY A 38 6.68 5.58 -4.90
C GLY A 38 6.45 6.91 -4.19
N LEU A 39 7.47 7.46 -3.57
CA LEU A 39 7.38 8.77 -2.90
C LEU A 39 7.02 9.88 -3.88
N ALA A 40 7.57 9.85 -5.09
CA ALA A 40 7.27 10.84 -6.11
C ALA A 40 5.79 10.80 -6.53
N VAL A 41 5.19 9.61 -6.59
CA VAL A 41 3.77 9.48 -6.92
C VAL A 41 2.91 10.10 -5.81
N ILE A 42 3.24 9.83 -4.54
CA ILE A 42 2.47 10.36 -3.42
C ILE A 42 2.44 11.90 -3.44
N GLU A 43 3.54 12.52 -3.86
CA GLU A 43 3.62 13.98 -3.95
C GLU A 43 2.76 14.58 -5.06
N ARG A 44 2.52 13.83 -6.13
CA ARG A 44 1.93 14.38 -7.36
C ARG A 44 0.53 13.92 -7.65
N GLU A 45 0.14 12.73 -7.19
CA GLU A 45 -1.12 12.12 -7.59
C GLU A 45 -2.10 12.03 -6.43
N PRO A 46 -3.38 12.32 -6.67
CA PRO A 46 -4.40 12.02 -5.67
C PRO A 46 -4.58 10.50 -5.61
N LEU A 47 -4.52 9.93 -4.41
CA LEU A 47 -4.56 8.48 -4.22
C LEU A 47 -5.62 8.10 -3.20
N ALA A 48 -6.32 6.99 -3.46
CA ALA A 48 -7.28 6.42 -2.52
C ALA A 48 -6.59 5.52 -1.50
N LEU A 49 -5.45 4.93 -1.87
CA LEU A 49 -4.79 3.93 -1.05
C LEU A 49 -3.33 3.77 -1.50
N VAL A 50 -2.45 3.45 -0.56
CA VAL A 50 -1.07 3.06 -0.85
C VAL A 50 -0.84 1.66 -0.32
N ILE A 51 -0.25 0.81 -1.15
CA ILE A 51 0.16 -0.55 -0.75
C ILE A 51 1.66 -0.63 -0.99
N SER A 52 2.43 -0.99 0.04
CA SER A 52 3.89 -1.03 -0.09
C SER A 52 4.49 -2.23 0.61
N ASP A 53 5.51 -2.80 -0.02
CA ASP A 53 6.41 -3.74 0.65
C ASP A 53 7.31 -2.97 1.61
N LEU A 54 7.78 -3.62 2.66
CA LEU A 54 8.73 -3.04 3.60
C LEU A 54 10.14 -2.97 3.05
N ARG A 55 10.54 -3.92 2.21
CA ARG A 55 11.89 -3.95 1.64
C ARG A 55 11.84 -3.60 0.17
N LEU A 56 12.44 -2.48 -0.15
CA LEU A 56 12.54 -1.98 -1.51
C LEU A 56 14.02 -1.89 -1.90
N PRO A 57 14.34 -1.92 -3.20
CA PRO A 57 15.74 -1.92 -3.62
C PRO A 57 16.55 -0.74 -3.09
N ASP A 58 15.90 0.40 -2.90
CA ASP A 58 16.54 1.65 -2.50
C ASP A 58 16.20 2.11 -1.08
N GLY A 59 15.58 1.25 -0.28
CA GLY A 59 15.35 1.61 1.11
C GLY A 59 14.13 0.98 1.76
N ASP A 60 13.69 1.61 2.83
CA ASP A 60 12.64 1.10 3.70
C ASP A 60 11.27 1.56 3.22
N GLY A 61 10.35 0.61 3.03
CA GLY A 61 8.98 0.90 2.66
C GLY A 61 8.20 1.67 3.73
N LEU A 62 8.65 1.68 4.97
CA LEU A 62 8.02 2.49 6.02
C LEU A 62 8.03 3.97 5.67
N ASP A 63 9.02 4.45 4.93
CA ASP A 63 9.05 5.83 4.48
C ASP A 63 7.89 6.14 3.54
N VAL A 64 7.49 5.18 2.74
CA VAL A 64 6.32 5.31 1.85
C VAL A 64 5.05 5.42 2.69
N ILE A 65 4.93 4.60 3.72
CA ILE A 65 3.78 4.63 4.64
C ILE A 65 3.70 5.97 5.36
N ARG A 66 4.82 6.46 5.88
CA ARG A 66 4.88 7.75 6.57
C ARG A 66 4.50 8.90 5.65
N ALA A 67 4.96 8.86 4.40
CA ALA A 67 4.61 9.88 3.41
C ALA A 67 3.12 9.91 3.12
N ALA A 68 2.49 8.73 3.00
CA ALA A 68 1.05 8.65 2.81
C ALA A 68 0.29 9.28 3.98
N ARG A 69 0.74 8.99 5.19
CA ARG A 69 0.13 9.54 6.40
C ARG A 69 0.28 11.05 6.49
N ARG A 70 1.42 11.59 6.05
CA ARG A 70 1.73 13.03 6.10
C ARG A 70 1.17 13.83 4.94
N ALA A 71 0.56 13.19 3.96
CA ALA A 71 -0.02 13.89 2.83
C ALA A 71 -1.06 14.91 3.34
N PRO A 72 -1.29 16.02 2.61
CA PRO A 72 -2.28 17.03 3.04
C PRO A 72 -3.64 16.43 3.34
N THR A 73 -4.06 15.46 2.54
CA THR A 73 -5.19 14.59 2.89
C THR A 73 -4.57 13.22 3.16
N PRO A 74 -4.51 12.77 4.41
CA PRO A 74 -3.87 11.48 4.72
C PRO A 74 -4.46 10.33 3.91
N ILE A 75 -3.57 9.49 3.39
CA ILE A 75 -3.93 8.39 2.52
C ILE A 75 -3.79 7.10 3.33
N PRO A 76 -4.83 6.23 3.36
CA PRO A 76 -4.70 4.95 4.04
C PRO A 76 -3.62 4.10 3.37
N ALA A 77 -2.88 3.33 4.15
CA ALA A 77 -1.76 2.55 3.65
C ALA A 77 -1.80 1.13 4.20
N ILE A 78 -1.46 0.17 3.35
CA ILE A 78 -1.35 -1.24 3.71
C ILE A 78 0.08 -1.69 3.44
N VAL A 79 0.67 -2.38 4.41
CA VAL A 79 1.98 -3.02 4.24
C VAL A 79 1.77 -4.47 3.85
N VAL A 80 2.47 -4.93 2.79
CA VAL A 80 2.47 -6.33 2.38
C VAL A 80 3.92 -6.76 2.27
N THR A 81 4.34 -7.75 3.07
CA THR A 81 5.75 -8.14 3.10
C THR A 81 5.92 -9.62 3.38
N GLY A 82 7.03 -10.18 2.88
CA GLY A 82 7.45 -11.55 3.17
C GLY A 82 8.12 -11.69 4.53
N PHE A 83 8.36 -10.59 5.25
CA PHE A 83 9.02 -10.61 6.55
C PHE A 83 7.98 -10.47 7.64
N GLY A 84 7.47 -11.63 8.12
CA GLY A 84 6.34 -11.68 9.02
C GLY A 84 6.68 -11.61 10.50
N ALA A 85 7.82 -11.06 10.90
CA ALA A 85 8.16 -10.93 12.30
C ALA A 85 7.22 -9.94 13.00
N ALA A 86 6.91 -10.21 14.28
CA ALA A 86 6.06 -9.33 15.07
C ALA A 86 6.59 -7.90 15.11
N ALA A 87 7.92 -7.74 15.15
CA ALA A 87 8.55 -6.42 15.16
C ALA A 87 8.24 -5.65 13.88
N SER A 88 8.21 -6.31 12.71
CA SER A 88 7.86 -5.66 11.44
C SER A 88 6.43 -5.19 11.42
N ARG A 89 5.52 -5.99 11.98
CA ARG A 89 4.11 -5.62 12.07
C ARG A 89 3.93 -4.41 12.98
N GLN A 90 4.57 -4.41 14.14
CA GLN A 90 4.49 -3.29 15.07
C GLN A 90 5.08 -2.02 14.45
N ALA A 91 6.20 -2.13 13.75
CA ALA A 91 6.82 -0.99 13.08
C ALA A 91 5.91 -0.40 12.01
N ALA A 92 5.24 -1.26 11.22
CA ALA A 92 4.31 -0.83 10.19
C ALA A 92 3.13 -0.08 10.79
N LEU A 93 2.52 -0.63 11.83
CA LEU A 93 1.39 0.01 12.49
C LEU A 93 1.79 1.31 13.18
N ALA A 94 2.96 1.35 13.80
CA ALA A 94 3.48 2.55 14.42
C ALA A 94 3.75 3.66 13.39
N ALA A 95 4.15 3.29 12.18
CA ALA A 95 4.35 4.25 11.09
C ALA A 95 3.04 4.78 10.53
N GLY A 96 1.92 4.17 10.88
CA GLY A 96 0.59 4.62 10.48
C GLY A 96 -0.10 3.74 9.46
N ALA A 97 0.39 2.52 9.21
CA ALA A 97 -0.29 1.58 8.31
C ALA A 97 -1.65 1.21 8.88
N PHE A 98 -2.65 1.18 8.03
CA PHE A 98 -3.98 0.72 8.40
C PHE A 98 -3.99 -0.78 8.65
N ALA A 99 -3.26 -1.54 7.82
CA ALA A 99 -3.22 -2.99 7.91
C ALA A 99 -1.87 -3.52 7.49
N TYR A 100 -1.59 -4.75 7.89
CA TYR A 100 -0.36 -5.46 7.58
C TYR A 100 -0.74 -6.85 7.08
N LEU A 101 -0.23 -7.23 5.92
CA LEU A 101 -0.45 -8.54 5.34
C LEU A 101 0.89 -9.23 5.10
N ALA A 102 0.99 -10.49 5.48
CA ALA A 102 2.19 -11.30 5.22
C ALA A 102 2.06 -11.99 3.86
N LYS A 103 3.15 -12.04 3.10
CA LYS A 103 3.22 -12.81 1.86
C LYS A 103 3.54 -14.27 2.20
N PRO A 104 2.95 -15.25 1.54
CA PRO A 104 1.86 -15.10 0.58
C PRO A 104 0.53 -14.84 1.30
N PHE A 105 -0.34 -14.05 0.70
CA PHE A 105 -1.65 -13.75 1.26
C PHE A 105 -2.75 -14.36 0.41
N ALA A 106 -3.91 -14.59 1.03
CA ALA A 106 -5.10 -15.02 0.29
C ALA A 106 -5.74 -13.81 -0.38
N ALA A 107 -6.27 -14.00 -1.60
CA ALA A 107 -6.94 -12.93 -2.33
C ALA A 107 -8.08 -12.32 -1.52
N ALA A 108 -8.84 -13.15 -0.79
CA ALA A 108 -9.94 -12.67 0.04
C ALA A 108 -9.46 -11.75 1.17
N ASP A 109 -8.34 -12.06 1.80
CA ASP A 109 -7.77 -11.23 2.85
C ASP A 109 -7.29 -9.89 2.32
N PHE A 110 -6.65 -9.91 1.16
CA PHE A 110 -6.21 -8.69 0.49
C PHE A 110 -7.41 -7.81 0.14
N THR A 111 -8.42 -8.37 -0.50
CA THR A 111 -9.62 -7.63 -0.89
C THR A 111 -10.32 -7.04 0.31
N ALA A 112 -10.45 -7.79 1.40
CA ALA A 112 -11.07 -7.30 2.62
C ALA A 112 -10.29 -6.14 3.23
N ALA A 113 -8.96 -6.24 3.26
CA ALA A 113 -8.12 -5.17 3.80
C ALA A 113 -8.27 -3.89 2.99
N VAL A 114 -8.30 -3.99 1.67
CA VAL A 114 -8.50 -2.84 0.78
C VAL A 114 -9.84 -2.19 1.04
N GLN A 115 -10.91 -2.97 1.10
CA GLN A 115 -12.25 -2.45 1.35
C GLN A 115 -12.33 -1.73 2.69
N GLN A 116 -11.77 -2.30 3.72
CA GLN A 116 -11.78 -1.70 5.05
C GLN A 116 -10.96 -0.42 5.10
N ALA A 117 -9.80 -0.39 4.48
CA ALA A 117 -8.94 0.78 4.47
C ALA A 117 -9.60 1.96 3.75
N VAL A 118 -10.13 1.72 2.57
CA VAL A 118 -10.78 2.77 1.77
C VAL A 118 -12.12 3.17 2.39
N GLY A 119 -12.89 2.21 2.89
CA GLY A 119 -14.16 2.48 3.55
C GLY A 119 -14.02 3.39 4.77
N ARG A 120 -12.99 3.17 5.58
CA ARG A 120 -12.74 4.03 6.74
C ARG A 120 -12.30 5.44 6.32
N SER A 121 -11.56 5.55 5.23
CA SER A 121 -11.15 6.84 4.71
C SER A 121 -12.34 7.66 4.22
N VAL A 122 -13.36 6.99 3.68
CA VAL A 122 -14.54 7.64 3.11
C VAL A 122 -15.60 7.92 4.17
N SER A 123 -15.69 7.10 5.20
CA SER A 123 -16.76 7.15 6.20
C SER A 123 -16.55 8.16 7.30
N SER A 124 -15.60 9.05 7.16
CA SER A 124 -15.34 10.09 8.15
C SER A 124 -16.47 11.08 8.29
#